data_321c7fc468e0771bd54a6d3b5b7213e0
#
_entry.id   321c7fc468e0771bd54a6d3b5b7213e0
#
_cell.length_a   1.000
_cell.length_b   1.000
_cell.length_c   1.000
_cell.angle_alpha   90.00
_cell.angle_beta   90.00
_cell.angle_gamma   90.00
#
_symmetry.space_group_name_H-M   'P 1'
#
loop_
_entity.id
_entity.type
_entity.pdbx_description
1 polymer ?
#
loop_
_entity_poly.entity_id
_entity_poly.type
_entity_poly.pdbx_seq_one_letter_code
_entity_poly.pdbx_strand_id
1 'polypeptide(L)' 'MLELKENVLDTDTYLYLRKKVGWIKLTDKQAEQAVNNSLFTVCAYLDGKPVGMGRVIGDGAVISYIQDLVVIPE' A
#
# COMPACT_ATOMS: atom_id res chain seq x y z
N MET A 1 7.66 -17.23 5.98
CA MET A 1 8.80 -16.31 5.79
C MET A 1 8.29 -14.93 5.37
N LEU A 2 8.80 -13.89 5.97
CA LEU A 2 8.43 -12.52 5.61
C LEU A 2 9.21 -12.07 4.38
N GLU A 3 8.49 -11.52 3.40
CA GLU A 3 9.10 -10.98 2.20
C GLU A 3 8.63 -9.54 1.99
N LEU A 4 9.54 -8.69 1.57
CA LEU A 4 9.23 -7.31 1.16
C LEU A 4 9.39 -7.22 -0.35
N LYS A 5 8.36 -6.72 -1.02
CA LYS A 5 8.36 -6.56 -2.47
C LYS A 5 8.10 -5.12 -2.85
N GLU A 6 8.87 -4.61 -3.80
CA GLU A 6 8.79 -3.22 -4.24
C GLU A 6 7.92 -3.10 -5.48
N ASN A 7 7.06 -2.07 -5.50
CA ASN A 7 6.28 -1.66 -6.67
C ASN A 7 5.40 -2.78 -7.25
N VAL A 8 4.93 -3.71 -6.40
CA VAL A 8 3.99 -4.76 -6.81
C VAL A 8 2.63 -4.62 -6.14
N LEU A 9 2.41 -3.52 -5.40
CA LEU A 9 1.13 -3.28 -4.74
C LEU A 9 0.07 -3.05 -5.79
N ASP A 10 -0.98 -3.87 -5.78
CA ASP A 10 -2.12 -3.69 -6.68
C ASP A 10 -3.33 -3.13 -5.92
N THR A 11 -4.35 -2.74 -6.69
CA THR A 11 -5.55 -2.12 -6.14
C THR A 11 -6.27 -3.02 -5.14
N ASP A 12 -6.40 -4.30 -5.47
CA ASP A 12 -7.11 -5.26 -4.60
C ASP A 12 -6.37 -5.44 -3.27
N THR A 13 -5.05 -5.58 -3.30
CA THR A 13 -4.25 -5.70 -2.09
C THR A 13 -4.31 -4.44 -1.26
N TYR A 14 -4.26 -3.29 -1.90
CA TYR A 14 -4.37 -2.00 -1.23
C TYR A 14 -5.69 -1.88 -0.47
N LEU A 15 -6.81 -2.20 -1.12
CA LEU A 15 -8.12 -2.16 -0.50
C LEU A 15 -8.27 -3.20 0.62
N TYR A 16 -7.73 -4.40 0.41
CA TYR A 16 -7.75 -5.47 1.40
C TYR A 16 -7.05 -5.03 2.70
N LEU A 17 -5.85 -4.47 2.58
CA LEU A 17 -5.08 -4.03 3.75
C LEU A 17 -5.74 -2.87 4.47
N ARG A 18 -6.30 -1.91 3.74
CA ARG A 18 -7.04 -0.80 4.35
C ARG A 18 -8.26 -1.30 5.12
N LYS A 19 -8.98 -2.27 4.58
CA LYS A 19 -10.14 -2.86 5.23
C LYS A 19 -9.76 -3.58 6.52
N LYS A 20 -8.63 -4.29 6.51
CA LYS A 20 -8.17 -5.06 7.68
C LYS A 20 -7.85 -4.17 8.88
N VAL A 21 -7.41 -2.97 8.66
CA VAL A 21 -7.10 -2.02 9.75
C VAL A 21 -8.25 -1.05 10.03
N GLY A 22 -9.39 -1.24 9.37
CA GLY A 22 -10.60 -0.47 9.65
C GLY A 22 -10.60 0.95 9.10
N TRP A 23 -9.80 1.23 8.08
CA TRP A 23 -9.79 2.56 7.48
C TRP A 23 -11.02 2.76 6.59
N ILE A 24 -11.34 4.03 6.34
CA ILE A 24 -12.47 4.40 5.47
C ILE A 24 -12.32 3.73 4.11
N LYS A 25 -13.43 3.14 3.64
CA LYS A 25 -13.45 2.45 2.35
C LYS A 25 -13.36 3.45 1.20
N LEU A 26 -12.47 3.19 0.28
CA LEU A 26 -12.35 3.95 -0.96
C LEU A 26 -13.10 3.24 -2.08
N THR A 27 -13.47 3.99 -3.12
CA THR A 27 -13.97 3.37 -4.34
C THR A 27 -12.80 2.68 -5.05
N ASP A 28 -13.12 1.73 -5.92
CA ASP A 28 -12.09 1.04 -6.71
C ASP A 28 -11.28 2.04 -7.54
N LYS A 29 -11.96 3.04 -8.10
CA LYS A 29 -11.30 4.07 -8.90
C LYS A 29 -10.35 4.93 -8.07
N GLN A 30 -10.76 5.32 -6.86
CA GLN A 30 -9.90 6.08 -5.96
C GLN A 30 -8.65 5.29 -5.58
N ALA A 31 -8.83 4.01 -5.26
CA ALA A 31 -7.72 3.13 -4.90
C ALA A 31 -6.77 2.93 -6.08
N GLU A 32 -7.30 2.72 -7.27
CA GLU A 32 -6.50 2.58 -8.47
C GLU A 32 -5.65 3.83 -8.74
N GLN A 33 -6.26 5.01 -8.63
CA GLN A 33 -5.53 6.27 -8.81
C GLN A 33 -4.45 6.44 -7.75
N ALA A 34 -4.75 6.11 -6.50
CA ALA A 34 -3.78 6.24 -5.41
C ALA A 34 -2.56 5.35 -5.64
N VAL A 35 -2.77 4.09 -5.99
CA VAL A 35 -1.67 3.16 -6.24
C VAL A 35 -0.87 3.59 -7.47
N ASN A 36 -1.55 3.94 -8.56
CA ASN A 36 -0.88 4.27 -9.82
C ASN A 36 -0.09 5.58 -9.75
N ASN A 37 -0.50 6.51 -8.89
CA ASN A 37 0.18 7.79 -8.75
C ASN A 37 1.21 7.82 -7.63
N SER A 38 1.48 6.68 -7.00
CA SER A 38 2.52 6.59 -6.00
C SER A 38 3.89 6.59 -6.67
N LEU A 39 4.85 7.31 -6.07
CA LEU A 39 6.23 7.28 -6.56
C LEU A 39 6.86 5.92 -6.34
N PHE A 40 6.49 5.28 -5.24
CA PHE A 40 7.08 4.03 -4.83
C PHE A 40 6.12 3.33 -3.87
N THR A 41 6.01 2.03 -3.98
CA THR A 41 5.23 1.23 -3.04
C THR A 41 6.05 0.06 -2.54
N VAL A 42 5.76 -0.38 -1.33
CA VAL A 42 6.33 -1.60 -0.78
C VAL A 42 5.19 -2.41 -0.18
N CYS A 43 5.25 -3.70 -0.33
CA CYS A 43 4.26 -4.60 0.25
C CYS A 43 4.98 -5.73 0.97
N ALA A 44 4.55 -6.00 2.20
CA ALA A 44 5.10 -7.09 2.99
C ALA A 44 4.17 -8.29 2.90
N TYR A 45 4.76 -9.45 2.64
CA TYR A 45 4.02 -10.71 2.55
C TYR A 45 4.58 -11.68 3.59
N LEU A 46 3.68 -12.36 4.28
CA LEU A 46 4.05 -13.43 5.20
C LEU A 46 3.46 -14.73 4.66
N ASP A 47 4.33 -15.64 4.24
CA ASP A 47 3.93 -16.91 3.63
C ASP A 47 2.96 -16.72 2.47
N GLY A 48 3.25 -15.73 1.64
CA GLY A 48 2.47 -15.43 0.45
C GLY A 48 1.23 -14.57 0.65
N LYS A 49 0.94 -14.17 1.89
CA LYS A 49 -0.22 -13.33 2.20
C LYS A 49 0.22 -11.89 2.50
N PRO A 50 -0.45 -10.88 1.94
CA PRO A 50 -0.10 -9.50 2.23
C PRO A 50 -0.44 -9.16 3.69
N VAL A 51 0.52 -8.62 4.42
CA VAL A 51 0.35 -8.26 5.83
C VAL A 51 0.70 -6.80 6.11
N GLY A 52 1.26 -6.11 5.15
CA GLY A 52 1.61 -4.71 5.34
C GLY A 52 1.92 -4.03 4.03
N MET A 53 1.89 -2.71 4.03
CA MET A 53 2.21 -1.91 2.85
C MET A 53 2.69 -0.53 3.25
N GLY A 54 3.36 0.13 2.31
CA GLY A 54 3.70 1.54 2.41
C GLY A 54 3.67 2.16 1.03
N ARG A 55 3.30 3.44 0.96
CA ARG A 55 3.33 4.22 -0.28
C ARG A 55 4.14 5.47 -0.05
N VAL A 56 4.94 5.84 -1.04
CA VAL A 56 5.64 7.13 -1.05
C VAL A 56 5.00 7.98 -2.12
N ILE A 57 4.59 9.18 -1.75
CA ILE A 57 4.00 10.17 -2.66
C ILE A 57 4.83 11.44 -2.63
N GLY A 58 4.70 12.26 -3.66
CA GLY A 58 5.42 13.51 -3.75
C GLY A 58 5.65 13.92 -5.21
N ASP A 59 6.52 14.91 -5.40
CA ASP A 59 6.82 15.40 -6.75
C ASP A 59 8.01 14.68 -7.39
N GLY A 60 8.66 13.78 -6.65
CA GLY A 60 9.79 13.02 -7.16
C GLY A 60 11.12 13.77 -7.16
N ALA A 61 11.13 15.00 -6.67
CA ALA A 61 12.34 15.84 -6.68
C ALA A 61 12.68 16.40 -5.31
N VAL A 62 11.77 17.15 -4.73
CA VAL A 62 12.02 17.88 -3.46
C VAL A 62 11.15 17.34 -2.33
N ILE A 63 9.90 17.01 -2.61
CA ILE A 63 8.92 16.60 -1.60
C ILE A 63 8.57 15.13 -1.77
N SER A 64 8.68 14.38 -0.66
CA SER A 64 8.25 12.99 -0.60
C SER A 64 7.65 12.71 0.77
N TYR A 65 6.55 11.95 0.78
CA TYR A 65 5.87 11.55 2.01
C TYR A 65 5.68 10.05 2.04
N ILE A 66 5.81 9.46 3.22
CA ILE A 66 5.36 8.09 3.44
C ILE A 66 3.89 8.18 3.79
N GLN A 67 3.05 7.59 2.95
CA GLN A 67 1.61 7.61 3.07
C GLN A 67 1.08 6.19 3.15
N ASP A 68 -0.02 5.98 3.88
CA ASP A 68 -0.67 4.67 4.00
C ASP A 68 0.24 3.56 4.51
N LEU A 69 1.00 3.85 5.58
CA LEU A 69 1.78 2.81 6.22
C LEU A 69 0.85 1.92 7.05
N VAL A 70 0.68 0.70 6.61
CA VAL A 70 -0.27 -0.26 7.19
C VAL A 70 0.46 -1.53 7.58
N VAL A 71 0.17 -2.02 8.79
CA VAL A 71 0.63 -3.34 9.23
C VAL A 71 -0.55 -4.03 9.89
N ILE A 72 -0.87 -5.24 9.43
CA ILE A 72 -1.96 -6.01 10.01
C ILE A 72 -1.44 -6.69 11.29
N PRO A 73 -2.10 -6.48 12.44
CA PRO A 73 -1.73 -7.22 13.64
C PRO A 73 -2.12 -8.69 13.49
N GLU A 74 -1.28 -9.56 13.97
CA GLU A 74 -1.47 -11.00 13.97
C GLU A 74 -2.11 -11.46 15.27
#